data_39d37af426f0bd519cf595dcc1bdac22
#
_entry.id   39d37af426f0bd519cf595dcc1bdac22
#
_cell.length_a   1.000
_cell.length_b   1.000
_cell.length_c   1.000
_cell.angle_alpha   90.00
_cell.angle_beta   90.00
_cell.angle_gamma   90.00
#
_symmetry.space_group_name_H-M   'P 1'
#
loop_
_entity.id
_entity.type
_entity.pdbx_description
1 polymer ?
#
loop_
_entity_poly.entity_id
_entity_poly.type
_entity_poly.pdbx_seq_one_letter_code
_entity_poly.pdbx_strand_id
1 'polypeptide(L)'
;VTMDSSFYRQGNIFAVLIVGVYLVLASCCMFYMLSRVMKEKYEKEKLLYISNTDELTRCFNRHAYEERINNLDLREEWIYISMDLNNLKHTNDSLGHAAGDELICAAANCMRESFGKYGNVYRIGGDEFVVIITGNTKEFQSIIESFDRRVAQWHGKLVDSMTISWGYVFSSEKEWDNIYDIAKEADERMYKNKERYYQESKIVRRK
;
A
#
# COMPACT_ATOMS: atom_id res chain seq x y z
N VAL A 1 -47.22 -32.38 -59.30
CA VAL A 1 -47.23 -31.14 -58.54
C VAL A 1 -45.78 -30.79 -58.21
N THR A 2 -45.17 -29.96 -59.05
CA THR A 2 -43.84 -29.43 -58.80
C THR A 2 -43.97 -28.32 -57.77
N MET A 3 -43.59 -28.60 -56.52
CA MET A 3 -43.50 -27.58 -55.47
C MET A 3 -42.45 -26.56 -55.89
N ASP A 4 -42.84 -25.28 -55.85
CA ASP A 4 -42.09 -24.14 -56.35
C ASP A 4 -40.79 -23.96 -55.54
N SER A 5 -39.62 -24.16 -56.16
CA SER A 5 -38.31 -24.06 -55.56
C SER A 5 -37.99 -22.62 -55.03
N SER A 6 -38.78 -21.64 -55.51
CA SER A 6 -38.68 -20.23 -55.04
C SER A 6 -39.19 -20.07 -53.61
N PHE A 7 -40.23 -20.80 -53.22
CA PHE A 7 -40.80 -20.72 -51.86
C PHE A 7 -39.87 -21.30 -50.81
N TYR A 8 -39.20 -22.43 -51.10
CA TYR A 8 -38.17 -23.02 -50.22
C TYR A 8 -36.96 -22.12 -50.05
N ARG A 9 -36.56 -21.45 -51.13
CA ARG A 9 -35.40 -20.52 -51.10
C ARG A 9 -35.69 -19.28 -50.26
N GLN A 10 -36.90 -18.73 -50.32
CA GLN A 10 -37.33 -17.59 -49.50
C GLN A 10 -37.42 -17.97 -48.02
N GLY A 11 -37.98 -19.14 -47.68
CA GLY A 11 -38.05 -19.64 -46.30
C GLY A 11 -36.68 -19.79 -45.65
N ASN A 12 -35.68 -20.31 -46.38
CA ASN A 12 -34.31 -20.44 -45.90
C ASN A 12 -33.64 -19.09 -45.66
N ILE A 13 -33.86 -18.08 -46.53
CA ILE A 13 -33.30 -16.73 -46.33
C ILE A 13 -33.89 -16.09 -45.07
N PHE A 14 -35.21 -16.19 -44.84
CA PHE A 14 -35.83 -15.69 -43.60
C PHE A 14 -35.29 -16.37 -42.35
N ALA A 15 -35.10 -17.68 -42.38
CA ALA A 15 -34.54 -18.42 -41.24
C ALA A 15 -33.09 -17.95 -40.92
N VAL A 16 -32.25 -17.75 -41.94
CA VAL A 16 -30.89 -17.25 -41.77
C VAL A 16 -30.86 -15.83 -41.19
N LEU A 17 -31.75 -14.96 -41.64
CA LEU A 17 -31.87 -13.58 -41.13
C LEU A 17 -32.31 -13.57 -39.66
N ILE A 18 -33.27 -14.41 -39.25
CA ILE A 18 -33.73 -14.52 -37.86
C ILE A 18 -32.58 -14.99 -36.95
N VAL A 19 -31.85 -16.04 -37.38
CA VAL A 19 -30.69 -16.53 -36.64
C VAL A 19 -29.61 -15.45 -36.53
N GLY A 20 -29.34 -14.71 -37.62
CA GLY A 20 -28.38 -13.61 -37.60
C GLY A 20 -28.75 -12.52 -36.59
N VAL A 21 -30.02 -12.08 -36.60
CA VAL A 21 -30.54 -11.08 -35.65
C VAL A 21 -30.42 -11.60 -34.19
N TYR A 22 -30.78 -12.87 -33.97
CA TYR A 22 -30.66 -13.48 -32.64
C TYR A 22 -29.21 -13.50 -32.15
N LEU A 23 -28.25 -13.88 -33.01
CA LEU A 23 -26.83 -13.89 -32.65
C LEU A 23 -26.29 -12.48 -32.32
N VAL A 24 -26.71 -11.46 -33.06
CA VAL A 24 -26.36 -10.06 -32.82
C VAL A 24 -26.93 -9.62 -31.44
N LEU A 25 -28.20 -9.89 -31.17
CA LEU A 25 -28.83 -9.55 -29.90
C LEU A 25 -28.17 -10.28 -28.73
N ALA A 26 -27.86 -11.55 -28.91
CA ALA A 26 -27.17 -12.35 -27.87
C ALA A 26 -25.75 -11.80 -27.59
N SER A 27 -25.00 -11.42 -28.65
CA SER A 27 -23.67 -10.82 -28.50
C SER A 27 -23.74 -9.44 -27.83
N CYS A 28 -24.72 -8.61 -28.19
CA CYS A 28 -24.96 -7.32 -27.53
C CYS A 28 -25.34 -7.48 -26.07
N CYS A 29 -26.20 -8.45 -25.76
CA CYS A 29 -26.59 -8.78 -24.37
C CYS A 29 -25.37 -9.25 -23.55
N MET A 30 -24.58 -10.15 -24.12
CA MET A 30 -23.35 -10.64 -23.48
C MET A 30 -22.34 -9.50 -23.24
N PHE A 31 -22.13 -8.65 -24.23
CA PHE A 31 -21.25 -7.47 -24.10
C PHE A 31 -21.74 -6.51 -23.01
N TYR A 32 -23.04 -6.26 -22.94
CA TYR A 32 -23.65 -5.43 -21.91
C TYR A 32 -23.45 -6.04 -20.50
N MET A 33 -23.68 -7.34 -20.36
CA MET A 33 -23.47 -8.05 -19.07
C MET A 33 -21.99 -8.00 -18.63
N LEU A 34 -21.06 -8.27 -19.55
CA LEU A 34 -19.63 -8.19 -19.28
C LEU A 34 -19.22 -6.77 -18.85
N SER A 35 -19.71 -5.74 -19.56
CA SER A 35 -19.44 -4.35 -19.24
C SER A 35 -19.95 -3.97 -17.84
N ARG A 36 -21.14 -4.47 -17.45
CA ARG A 36 -21.67 -4.26 -16.10
C ARG A 36 -20.80 -4.90 -15.02
N VAL A 37 -20.43 -6.17 -15.21
CA VAL A 37 -19.57 -6.90 -14.25
C VAL A 37 -18.22 -6.20 -14.11
N MET A 38 -17.60 -5.78 -15.22
CA MET A 38 -16.34 -5.04 -15.18
C MET A 38 -16.47 -3.71 -14.44
N LYS A 39 -17.56 -2.98 -14.65
CA LYS A 39 -17.83 -1.72 -13.96
C LYS A 39 -18.02 -1.93 -12.46
N GLU A 40 -18.81 -2.90 -12.05
CA GLU A 40 -19.04 -3.23 -10.63
C GLU A 40 -17.72 -3.66 -9.94
N LYS A 41 -16.90 -4.45 -10.63
CA LYS A 41 -15.57 -4.85 -10.13
C LYS A 41 -14.67 -3.62 -9.96
N TYR A 42 -14.60 -2.74 -10.94
CA TYR A 42 -13.80 -1.52 -10.88
C TYR A 42 -14.25 -0.58 -9.75
N GLU A 43 -15.56 -0.39 -9.58
CA GLU A 43 -16.09 0.43 -8.48
C GLU A 43 -15.76 -0.16 -7.11
N LYS A 44 -15.87 -1.48 -6.97
CA LYS A 44 -15.47 -2.19 -5.73
C LYS A 44 -13.98 -2.04 -5.44
N GLU A 45 -13.10 -2.24 -6.42
CA GLU A 45 -11.66 -2.06 -6.27
C GLU A 45 -11.31 -0.62 -5.90
N LYS A 46 -11.98 0.36 -6.52
CA LYS A 46 -11.81 1.78 -6.20
C LYS A 46 -12.24 2.11 -4.77
N LEU A 47 -13.38 1.57 -4.32
CA LEU A 47 -13.84 1.75 -2.93
C LEU A 47 -12.88 1.13 -1.93
N LEU A 48 -12.38 -0.09 -2.20
CA LEU A 48 -11.37 -0.75 -1.35
C LEU A 48 -10.06 0.05 -1.33
N TYR A 49 -9.62 0.58 -2.47
CA TYR A 49 -8.43 1.43 -2.53
C TYR A 49 -8.59 2.68 -1.67
N ILE A 50 -9.70 3.40 -1.79
CA ILE A 50 -9.98 4.61 -1.00
C ILE A 50 -10.10 4.27 0.50
N SER A 51 -10.73 3.15 0.84
CA SER A 51 -10.89 2.70 2.22
C SER A 51 -9.58 2.31 2.90
N ASN A 52 -8.59 1.84 2.14
CA ASN A 52 -7.37 1.21 2.66
C ASN A 52 -6.10 2.05 2.47
N THR A 53 -6.18 3.21 1.80
CA THR A 53 -5.01 4.06 1.56
C THR A 53 -5.11 5.41 2.29
N ASP A 54 -3.96 5.93 2.70
CA ASP A 54 -3.81 7.29 3.21
C ASP A 54 -3.78 8.28 2.05
N GLU A 55 -4.60 9.32 2.09
CA GLU A 55 -4.77 10.27 0.99
C GLU A 55 -3.51 11.09 0.70
N LEU A 56 -2.73 11.43 1.74
CA LEU A 56 -1.54 12.27 1.61
C LEU A 56 -0.36 11.45 1.03
N THR A 57 -0.13 10.26 1.57
CA THR A 57 1.09 9.48 1.30
C THR A 57 0.91 8.36 0.27
N ARG A 58 -0.33 7.94 0.02
CA ARG A 58 -0.63 6.75 -0.79
C ARG A 58 -0.06 5.44 -0.21
N CYS A 59 0.41 5.44 1.02
CA CYS A 59 0.65 4.23 1.80
C CYS A 59 -0.69 3.60 2.21
N PHE A 60 -0.67 2.37 2.67
CA PHE A 60 -1.83 1.81 3.35
C PHE A 60 -2.10 2.60 4.63
N ASN A 61 -3.40 2.77 4.98
CA ASN A 61 -3.81 3.49 6.17
C ASN A 61 -3.88 2.58 7.41
N ARG A 62 -4.24 3.16 8.56
CA ARG A 62 -4.42 2.44 9.82
C ARG A 62 -5.41 1.28 9.72
N HIS A 63 -6.52 1.45 8.99
CA HIS A 63 -7.51 0.40 8.83
C HIS A 63 -6.92 -0.84 8.12
N ALA A 64 -6.21 -0.63 7.02
CA ALA A 64 -5.52 -1.71 6.30
C ALA A 64 -4.41 -2.37 7.15
N TYR A 65 -3.72 -1.59 8.00
CA TYR A 65 -2.76 -2.12 8.96
C TYR A 65 -3.45 -3.05 9.97
N GLU A 66 -4.54 -2.62 10.61
CA GLU A 66 -5.30 -3.42 11.58
C GLU A 66 -5.84 -4.72 10.96
N GLU A 67 -6.36 -4.64 9.74
CA GLU A 67 -6.78 -5.82 8.97
C GLU A 67 -5.59 -6.78 8.72
N ARG A 68 -4.43 -6.24 8.33
CA ARG A 68 -3.23 -7.04 8.06
C ARG A 68 -2.70 -7.74 9.29
N ILE A 69 -2.56 -7.05 10.42
CA ILE A 69 -2.01 -7.67 11.64
C ILE A 69 -2.92 -8.74 12.23
N ASN A 70 -4.25 -8.57 12.11
CA ASN A 70 -5.20 -9.59 12.56
C ASN A 70 -5.17 -10.88 11.72
N ASN A 71 -4.63 -10.81 10.50
CA ASN A 71 -4.53 -11.92 9.56
C ASN A 71 -3.07 -12.37 9.31
N LEU A 72 -2.09 -11.87 10.06
CA LEU A 72 -0.70 -12.27 9.92
C LEU A 72 -0.48 -13.66 10.52
N ASP A 73 0.00 -14.61 9.72
CA ASP A 73 0.43 -15.91 10.24
C ASP A 73 1.81 -15.76 10.90
N LEU A 74 1.85 -15.90 12.23
CA LEU A 74 3.09 -15.75 13.00
C LEU A 74 4.10 -16.89 12.76
N ARG A 75 3.69 -17.98 12.07
CA ARG A 75 4.56 -19.11 11.71
C ARG A 75 5.34 -18.88 10.42
N GLU A 76 4.94 -17.89 9.62
CA GLU A 76 5.66 -17.52 8.40
C GLU A 76 6.89 -16.65 8.73
N GLU A 77 7.80 -16.53 7.75
CA GLU A 77 8.89 -15.57 7.84
C GLU A 77 8.38 -14.16 7.55
N TRP A 78 8.60 -13.26 8.49
CA TRP A 78 8.26 -11.84 8.35
C TRP A 78 9.26 -10.96 9.11
N ILE A 79 9.29 -9.69 8.72
CA ILE A 79 9.95 -8.62 9.45
C ILE A 79 8.93 -7.53 9.71
N TYR A 80 8.81 -7.12 10.96
CA TYR A 80 8.00 -5.98 11.37
C TYR A 80 8.92 -4.81 11.69
N ILE A 81 8.65 -3.63 11.10
CA ILE A 81 9.46 -2.42 11.29
C ILE A 81 8.55 -1.29 11.74
N SER A 82 8.83 -0.72 12.93
CA SER A 82 8.21 0.52 13.41
C SER A 82 9.08 1.69 13.00
N MET A 83 8.49 2.76 12.46
CA MET A 83 9.19 3.94 11.95
C MET A 83 8.49 5.22 12.38
N ASP A 84 9.28 6.25 12.70
CA ASP A 84 8.79 7.55 13.13
C ASP A 84 9.61 8.68 12.48
N LEU A 85 8.92 9.63 11.87
CA LEU A 85 9.53 10.78 11.23
C LEU A 85 9.92 11.83 12.30
N ASN A 86 11.22 12.07 12.44
CA ASN A 86 11.73 12.98 13.45
C ASN A 86 11.39 14.46 13.15
N ASN A 87 11.19 15.24 14.21
CA ASN A 87 11.02 16.69 14.16
C ASN A 87 9.84 17.23 13.35
N LEU A 88 8.83 16.40 12.98
CA LEU A 88 7.67 16.85 12.22
C LEU A 88 6.96 18.03 12.91
N LYS A 89 6.73 17.95 14.21
CA LYS A 89 6.10 19.04 14.97
C LYS A 89 6.91 20.33 14.89
N HIS A 90 8.23 20.26 15.05
CA HIS A 90 9.09 21.44 14.95
C HIS A 90 9.05 22.05 13.54
N THR A 91 9.04 21.23 12.50
CA THR A 91 8.90 21.68 11.12
C THR A 91 7.57 22.38 10.90
N ASN A 92 6.47 21.80 11.35
CA ASN A 92 5.14 22.43 11.27
C ASN A 92 5.08 23.77 11.98
N ASP A 93 5.63 23.85 13.20
CA ASP A 93 5.61 25.07 14.02
C ASP A 93 6.49 26.16 13.43
N SER A 94 7.60 25.83 12.74
CA SER A 94 8.59 26.78 12.23
C SER A 94 8.38 27.16 10.77
N LEU A 95 7.96 26.22 9.91
CA LEU A 95 7.85 26.39 8.45
C LEU A 95 6.42 26.20 7.92
N GLY A 96 5.47 25.83 8.80
CA GLY A 96 4.06 25.62 8.46
C GLY A 96 3.75 24.19 7.98
N HIS A 97 2.45 23.87 7.93
CA HIS A 97 1.96 22.51 7.62
C HIS A 97 2.38 22.02 6.23
N ALA A 98 2.54 22.91 5.24
CA ALA A 98 3.00 22.52 3.91
C ALA A 98 4.41 21.90 3.92
N ALA A 99 5.29 22.37 4.81
CA ALA A 99 6.62 21.79 5.00
C ALA A 99 6.56 20.43 5.71
N GLY A 100 5.65 20.27 6.67
CA GLY A 100 5.39 18.99 7.30
C GLY A 100 4.81 17.95 6.33
N ASP A 101 3.88 18.37 5.47
CA ASP A 101 3.32 17.50 4.43
C ASP A 101 4.39 17.07 3.42
N GLU A 102 5.33 17.97 3.05
CA GLU A 102 6.49 17.61 2.22
C GLU A 102 7.34 16.52 2.88
N LEU A 103 7.65 16.65 4.18
CA LEU A 103 8.40 15.64 4.94
C LEU A 103 7.68 14.30 4.99
N ILE A 104 6.38 14.30 5.31
CA ILE A 104 5.57 13.08 5.40
C ILE A 104 5.52 12.37 4.04
N CYS A 105 5.28 13.11 2.96
CA CYS A 105 5.26 12.56 1.60
C CYS A 105 6.62 12.01 1.19
N ALA A 106 7.71 12.70 1.53
CA ALA A 106 9.07 12.27 1.25
C ALA A 106 9.42 10.98 2.00
N ALA A 107 9.13 10.91 3.30
CA ALA A 107 9.34 9.72 4.12
C ALA A 107 8.58 8.51 3.54
N ALA A 108 7.29 8.68 3.23
CA ALA A 108 6.46 7.66 2.62
C ALA A 108 7.01 7.17 1.26
N ASN A 109 7.48 8.09 0.41
CA ASN A 109 8.08 7.73 -0.88
C ASN A 109 9.37 6.93 -0.70
N CYS A 110 10.26 7.35 0.19
CA CYS A 110 11.48 6.60 0.51
C CYS A 110 11.18 5.19 1.01
N MET A 111 10.18 5.04 1.91
CA MET A 111 9.74 3.74 2.41
C MET A 111 9.15 2.88 1.29
N ARG A 112 8.24 3.41 0.47
CA ARG A 112 7.61 2.66 -0.63
C ARG A 112 8.62 2.21 -1.69
N GLU A 113 9.59 3.04 -2.03
CA GLU A 113 10.62 2.70 -3.01
C GLU A 113 11.62 1.68 -2.48
N SER A 114 11.88 1.67 -1.17
CA SER A 114 12.83 0.73 -0.56
C SER A 114 12.17 -0.60 -0.21
N PHE A 115 10.97 -0.57 0.38
CA PHE A 115 10.32 -1.76 0.93
C PHE A 115 9.15 -2.30 0.08
N GLY A 116 8.57 -1.50 -0.82
CA GLY A 116 7.34 -1.86 -1.53
C GLY A 116 7.41 -3.09 -2.44
N LYS A 117 8.62 -3.56 -2.79
CA LYS A 117 8.82 -4.82 -3.52
C LYS A 117 8.78 -6.06 -2.61
N TYR A 118 8.98 -5.86 -1.31
CA TYR A 118 9.18 -6.92 -0.33
C TYR A 118 8.00 -7.01 0.65
N GLY A 119 7.24 -5.93 0.79
CA GLY A 119 6.14 -5.85 1.73
C GLY A 119 5.29 -4.60 1.58
N ASN A 120 4.48 -4.34 2.57
CA ASN A 120 3.55 -3.22 2.59
C ASN A 120 4.00 -2.15 3.59
N VAL A 121 3.80 -0.88 3.20
CA VAL A 121 4.06 0.30 4.02
C VAL A 121 2.73 0.87 4.48
N TYR A 122 2.57 1.07 5.77
CA TYR A 122 1.36 1.58 6.42
C TYR A 122 1.67 2.90 7.12
N ARG A 123 0.79 3.88 6.99
CA ARG A 123 0.79 5.08 7.84
C ARG A 123 -0.28 4.91 8.91
N ILE A 124 0.14 4.82 10.17
CA ILE A 124 -0.73 4.52 11.30
C ILE A 124 -1.02 5.73 12.18
N GLY A 125 -0.25 6.80 12.04
CA GLY A 125 -0.36 8.05 12.78
C GLY A 125 0.10 9.25 11.95
N GLY A 126 0.26 10.40 12.56
CA GLY A 126 0.74 11.62 11.90
C GLY A 126 2.12 11.45 11.27
N ASP A 127 3.08 11.02 12.07
CA ASP A 127 4.50 10.78 11.78
C ASP A 127 4.88 9.29 11.89
N GLU A 128 3.93 8.42 12.23
CA GLU A 128 4.15 7.02 12.52
C GLU A 128 3.84 6.12 11.32
N PHE A 129 4.79 5.27 10.97
CA PHE A 129 4.69 4.30 9.89
C PHE A 129 5.07 2.90 10.37
N VAL A 130 4.47 1.90 9.72
CA VAL A 130 4.84 0.50 9.90
C VAL A 130 5.15 -0.12 8.54
N VAL A 131 6.17 -0.97 8.49
CA VAL A 131 6.45 -1.81 7.33
C VAL A 131 6.38 -3.27 7.76
N ILE A 132 5.65 -4.08 6.99
CA ILE A 132 5.58 -5.53 7.19
C ILE A 132 6.08 -6.18 5.91
N ILE A 133 7.23 -6.84 6.01
CA ILE A 133 7.84 -7.65 4.94
C ILE A 133 7.48 -9.11 5.21
N THR A 134 7.09 -9.86 4.18
CA THR A 134 6.79 -11.30 4.28
C THR A 134 7.65 -12.07 3.29
N GLY A 135 8.24 -13.19 3.75
CA GLY A 135 8.99 -14.16 2.97
C GLY A 135 10.49 -13.90 2.90
N ASN A 136 10.98 -12.86 2.25
CA ASN A 136 12.42 -12.68 2.01
C ASN A 136 13.12 -11.87 3.10
N THR A 137 13.52 -12.54 4.18
CA THR A 137 14.22 -11.89 5.31
C THR A 137 15.74 -11.78 5.11
N LYS A 138 16.32 -12.52 4.15
CA LYS A 138 17.78 -12.61 3.95
C LYS A 138 18.41 -11.33 3.40
N GLU A 139 17.68 -10.58 2.61
CA GLU A 139 18.17 -9.36 1.96
C GLU A 139 17.93 -8.09 2.81
N PHE A 140 17.35 -8.24 4.01
CA PHE A 140 16.92 -7.12 4.82
C PHE A 140 18.02 -6.09 5.09
N GLN A 141 19.26 -6.56 5.38
CA GLN A 141 20.37 -5.66 5.66
C GLN A 141 20.66 -4.73 4.46
N SER A 142 20.65 -5.25 3.25
CA SER A 142 20.86 -4.44 2.04
C SER A 142 19.70 -3.49 1.75
N ILE A 143 18.48 -3.90 2.10
CA ILE A 143 17.26 -3.09 1.93
C ILE A 143 17.31 -1.90 2.89
N ILE A 144 17.61 -2.12 4.18
CA ILE A 144 17.65 -1.05 5.18
C ILE A 144 18.81 -0.07 4.91
N GLU A 145 19.98 -0.54 4.48
CA GLU A 145 21.09 0.31 4.09
C GLU A 145 20.75 1.17 2.85
N SER A 146 19.99 0.61 1.92
CA SER A 146 19.48 1.37 0.76
C SER A 146 18.47 2.43 1.17
N PHE A 147 17.60 2.10 2.12
CA PHE A 147 16.65 3.04 2.71
C PHE A 147 17.38 4.19 3.42
N ASP A 148 18.34 3.90 4.30
CA ASP A 148 19.09 4.92 5.04
C ASP A 148 19.85 5.87 4.10
N ARG A 149 20.47 5.33 3.03
CA ARG A 149 21.12 6.17 2.00
C ARG A 149 20.12 7.09 1.29
N ARG A 150 18.93 6.58 0.95
CA ARG A 150 17.88 7.35 0.29
C ARG A 150 17.36 8.48 1.18
N VAL A 151 17.15 8.21 2.47
CA VAL A 151 16.78 9.21 3.46
C VAL A 151 17.86 10.27 3.61
N ALA A 152 19.13 9.86 3.73
CA ALA A 152 20.26 10.77 3.89
C ALA A 152 20.54 11.66 2.66
N GLN A 153 20.19 11.19 1.47
CA GLN A 153 20.36 11.91 0.20
C GLN A 153 19.14 12.74 -0.20
N TRP A 154 18.06 12.66 0.57
CA TRP A 154 16.87 13.42 0.22
C TRP A 154 17.00 14.90 0.54
N HIS A 155 16.58 15.75 -0.41
CA HIS A 155 16.48 17.19 -0.27
C HIS A 155 15.13 17.65 -0.81
N GLY A 156 14.40 18.42 0.01
CA GLY A 156 13.09 18.98 -0.34
C GLY A 156 13.18 20.41 -0.85
N LYS A 157 12.01 20.99 -1.10
CA LYS A 157 11.87 22.40 -1.52
C LYS A 157 11.70 23.33 -0.33
N LEU A 158 11.00 22.89 0.69
CA LEU A 158 10.67 23.63 1.91
C LEU A 158 11.56 23.21 3.08
N VAL A 159 12.04 21.95 3.05
CA VAL A 159 12.89 21.36 4.09
C VAL A 159 14.10 20.70 3.44
N ASP A 160 15.30 21.05 3.91
CA ASP A 160 16.55 20.56 3.31
C ASP A 160 16.85 19.09 3.56
N SER A 161 16.41 18.54 4.69
CA SER A 161 16.73 17.16 5.07
C SER A 161 15.64 16.56 5.95
N MET A 162 15.56 15.24 5.97
CA MET A 162 14.73 14.51 6.90
C MET A 162 15.52 13.45 7.63
N THR A 163 14.99 13.01 8.77
CA THR A 163 15.51 11.87 9.53
C THR A 163 14.35 11.02 10.01
N ILE A 164 14.54 9.71 9.99
CA ILE A 164 13.54 8.73 10.38
C ILE A 164 14.16 7.80 11.40
N SER A 165 13.53 7.66 12.55
CA SER A 165 13.89 6.67 13.56
C SER A 165 13.15 5.38 13.29
N TRP A 166 13.84 4.24 13.42
CA TRP A 166 13.23 2.94 13.15
C TRP A 166 13.73 1.85 14.09
N GLY A 167 12.89 0.85 14.27
CA GLY A 167 13.19 -0.37 15.00
C GLY A 167 12.50 -1.55 14.35
N TYR A 168 13.14 -2.71 14.31
CA TYR A 168 12.61 -3.89 13.64
C TYR A 168 12.73 -5.15 14.49
N VAL A 169 11.91 -6.13 14.12
CA VAL A 169 11.84 -7.45 14.74
C VAL A 169 11.69 -8.49 13.63
N PHE A 170 12.49 -9.57 13.70
CA PHE A 170 12.31 -10.74 12.84
C PHE A 170 11.40 -11.76 13.52
N SER A 171 10.59 -12.47 12.71
CA SER A 171 9.81 -13.62 13.19
C SER A 171 10.67 -14.69 13.84
N SER A 172 11.91 -14.86 13.36
CA SER A 172 12.85 -15.89 13.79
C SER A 172 13.60 -15.58 15.09
N GLU A 173 13.43 -14.38 15.69
CA GLU A 173 14.19 -14.01 16.90
C GLU A 173 13.77 -14.80 18.13
N LYS A 174 12.49 -15.15 18.23
CA LYS A 174 11.90 -15.98 19.30
C LYS A 174 10.53 -16.50 18.89
N GLU A 175 9.91 -17.36 19.66
CA GLU A 175 8.49 -17.66 19.55
C GLU A 175 7.67 -16.46 20.02
N TRP A 176 6.70 -16.05 19.20
CA TRP A 176 5.84 -14.91 19.45
C TRP A 176 4.41 -15.37 19.73
N ASP A 177 3.86 -14.98 20.88
CA ASP A 177 2.52 -15.36 21.29
C ASP A 177 1.44 -14.59 20.51
N ASN A 178 1.73 -13.33 20.19
CA ASN A 178 0.80 -12.47 19.47
C ASN A 178 1.53 -11.30 18.76
N ILE A 179 0.81 -10.67 17.84
CA ILE A 179 1.34 -9.56 17.05
C ILE A 179 1.61 -8.30 17.88
N TYR A 180 0.91 -8.11 18.99
CA TYR A 180 1.07 -6.91 19.82
C TYR A 180 2.41 -6.91 20.54
N ASP A 181 2.92 -8.08 20.94
CA ASP A 181 4.27 -8.21 21.54
C ASP A 181 5.36 -7.88 20.53
N ILE A 182 5.14 -8.26 19.26
CA ILE A 182 6.03 -7.92 18.14
C ILE A 182 6.06 -6.41 17.91
N ALA A 183 4.87 -5.81 17.77
CA ALA A 183 4.72 -4.37 17.55
C ALA A 183 5.35 -3.57 18.69
N LYS A 184 5.11 -3.98 19.95
CA LYS A 184 5.70 -3.36 21.13
C LYS A 184 7.23 -3.43 21.14
N GLU A 185 7.80 -4.60 20.85
CA GLU A 185 9.27 -4.77 20.78
C GLU A 185 9.89 -3.89 19.69
N ALA A 186 9.28 -3.84 18.51
CA ALA A 186 9.75 -3.00 17.41
C ALA A 186 9.67 -1.51 17.77
N ASP A 187 8.59 -1.10 18.44
CA ASP A 187 8.41 0.27 18.92
C ASP A 187 9.43 0.65 20.00
N GLU A 188 9.72 -0.23 20.95
CA GLU A 188 10.77 -0.02 21.94
C GLU A 188 12.16 0.15 21.30
N ARG A 189 12.46 -0.59 20.24
CA ARG A 189 13.71 -0.45 19.46
C ARG A 189 13.75 0.86 18.69
N MET A 190 12.66 1.23 18.06
CA MET A 190 12.50 2.52 17.37
C MET A 190 12.68 3.69 18.35
N TYR A 191 12.07 3.60 19.53
CA TYR A 191 12.21 4.63 20.56
C TYR A 191 13.66 4.81 21.04
N LYS A 192 14.41 3.72 21.25
CA LYS A 192 15.85 3.78 21.60
C LYS A 192 16.68 4.45 20.48
N ASN A 193 16.34 4.16 19.22
CA ASN A 193 16.96 4.81 18.07
C ASN A 193 16.65 6.32 18.05
N LYS A 194 15.39 6.69 18.32
CA LYS A 194 14.92 8.08 18.42
C LYS A 194 15.62 8.84 19.57
N GLU A 195 15.79 8.23 20.72
CA GLU A 195 16.54 8.84 21.84
C GLU A 195 17.99 9.12 21.47
N ARG A 196 18.66 8.16 20.83
CA ARG A 196 20.05 8.34 20.35
C ARG A 196 20.15 9.52 19.37
N TYR A 197 19.26 9.61 18.41
CA TYR A 197 19.19 10.74 17.48
C TYR A 197 19.10 12.07 18.20
N TYR A 198 18.24 12.23 19.21
CA TYR A 198 18.11 13.49 19.96
C TYR A 198 19.32 13.79 20.84
N GLN A 199 19.99 12.78 21.37
CA GLN A 199 21.24 12.98 22.14
C GLN A 199 22.39 13.47 21.24
N GLU A 200 22.55 12.86 20.06
CA GLU A 200 23.62 13.18 19.11
C GLU A 200 23.39 14.56 18.45
N SER A 201 22.16 14.87 18.10
CA SER A 201 21.81 16.13 17.42
C SER A 201 21.72 17.34 18.35
N LYS A 202 21.90 17.19 19.68
CA LYS A 202 21.71 18.24 20.70
C LYS A 202 20.34 18.94 20.64
N ILE A 203 19.38 18.35 19.99
CA ILE A 203 18.02 18.86 19.87
C ILE A 203 17.26 18.43 21.14
N VAL A 204 16.94 19.40 21.99
CA VAL A 204 16.14 19.15 23.20
C VAL A 204 14.73 18.76 22.78
N ARG A 205 14.30 17.54 23.11
CA ARG A 205 12.93 17.06 22.95
C ARG A 205 11.99 17.97 23.74
N ARG A 206 11.16 18.79 23.09
CA ARG A 206 10.10 19.55 23.77
C ARG A 206 9.06 18.53 24.26
N LYS A 207 8.90 18.48 25.61
CA LYS A 207 7.86 17.71 26.30
C LYS A 207 6.46 18.24 25.97
#